data_38be2de5fb1f7d30f4b1efaab25377e6
#
_entry.id   38be2de5fb1f7d30f4b1efaab25377e6
#
_cell.length_a   1.000
_cell.length_b   1.000
_cell.length_c   1.000
_cell.angle_alpha   90.00
_cell.angle_beta   90.00
_cell.angle_gamma   90.00
#
_symmetry.space_group_name_H-M   'P 1'
#
loop_
_entity.id
_entity.type
_entity.pdbx_description
1 polymer ?
#
loop_
_entity_poly.entity_id
_entity_poly.type
_entity_poly.pdbx_seq_one_letter_code
_entity_poly.pdbx_strand_id
1 'polypeptide(L)'
;MSATGAAPRATLDLRIRVWGMGSNNQPFHQNATAQNVSITGACICGLEQGLKVGDVIGVQYETKKARCKVVWVAESGALKRVQVGVQLVVDQECPWISKLPAEERSNMPAATPDNRRRFQRHKISFPLEFRDERVNTPMRVNATDISGNGCYVETAMPLAITTVLKVDFWIDQEHITSSATVRTRDPGVGMGIEFTGLPDDSKKRFQAHLDKLDPGIPKPGPKPTE
;
A
#
# COMPACT_ATOMS: atom_id res chain seq x y z
N MET A 1 -3.40 -33.98 2.98
CA MET A 1 -4.17 -32.77 2.62
C MET A 1 -4.16 -31.85 3.83
N SER A 2 -3.20 -30.95 3.89
CA SER A 2 -3.05 -30.02 5.03
C SER A 2 -4.03 -28.87 4.85
N ALA A 3 -5.02 -28.80 5.73
CA ALA A 3 -5.92 -27.65 5.83
C ALA A 3 -5.07 -26.45 6.28
N THR A 4 -4.85 -25.53 5.38
CA THR A 4 -4.28 -24.21 5.70
C THR A 4 -5.26 -23.53 6.64
N GLY A 5 -4.95 -23.51 7.94
CA GLY A 5 -5.80 -22.91 8.97
C GLY A 5 -6.08 -21.45 8.61
N ALA A 6 -7.34 -21.13 8.31
CA ALA A 6 -7.76 -19.76 8.15
C ALA A 6 -7.50 -19.03 9.47
N ALA A 7 -6.84 -17.88 9.43
CA ALA A 7 -6.65 -17.05 10.60
C ALA A 7 -8.03 -16.79 11.28
N PRO A 8 -8.11 -16.81 12.61
CA PRO A 8 -9.34 -16.51 13.33
C PRO A 8 -9.87 -15.15 12.87
N ARG A 9 -11.19 -15.03 12.71
CA ARG A 9 -11.82 -13.83 12.19
C ARG A 9 -12.75 -13.25 13.26
N ALA A 10 -12.57 -11.97 13.56
CA ALA A 10 -13.47 -11.26 14.44
C ALA A 10 -14.73 -10.81 13.66
N THR A 11 -15.90 -11.15 14.18
CA THR A 11 -17.19 -10.68 13.64
C THR A 11 -17.41 -9.26 14.16
N LEU A 12 -16.92 -8.28 13.40
CA LEU A 12 -17.03 -6.85 13.69
C LEU A 12 -17.58 -6.15 12.45
N ASP A 13 -18.37 -5.10 12.67
CA ASP A 13 -18.85 -4.21 11.62
C ASP A 13 -18.10 -2.90 11.71
N LEU A 14 -17.10 -2.71 10.85
CA LEU A 14 -16.28 -1.53 10.81
C LEU A 14 -16.64 -0.66 9.61
N ARG A 15 -16.99 0.61 9.86
CA ARG A 15 -17.20 1.58 8.78
C ARG A 15 -15.85 1.97 8.18
N ILE A 16 -15.69 1.75 6.88
CA ILE A 16 -14.48 1.99 6.14
C ILE A 16 -14.76 2.85 4.91
N ARG A 17 -13.71 3.50 4.40
CA ARG A 17 -13.72 4.10 3.07
C ARG A 17 -12.99 3.17 2.11
N VAL A 18 -13.53 3.03 0.91
CA VAL A 18 -12.97 2.16 -0.14
C VAL A 18 -12.86 2.95 -1.43
N TRP A 19 -11.75 2.81 -2.14
CA TRP A 19 -11.56 3.43 -3.46
C TRP A 19 -10.79 2.49 -4.38
N GLY A 20 -10.97 2.69 -5.68
CA GLY A 20 -10.33 1.87 -6.69
C GLY A 20 -10.89 2.16 -8.08
N MET A 21 -10.73 1.19 -8.97
CA MET A 21 -11.30 1.21 -10.31
C MET A 21 -12.44 0.21 -10.39
N GLY A 22 -13.63 0.67 -10.74
CA GLY A 22 -14.78 -0.20 -10.97
C GLY A 22 -14.67 -0.98 -12.29
N SER A 23 -15.49 -2.02 -12.44
CA SER A 23 -15.56 -2.84 -13.65
C SER A 23 -15.94 -2.04 -14.91
N ASN A 24 -16.52 -0.86 -14.75
CA ASN A 24 -16.82 0.11 -15.80
C ASN A 24 -15.65 1.02 -16.20
N ASN A 25 -14.44 0.76 -15.68
CA ASN A 25 -13.25 1.60 -15.84
C ASN A 25 -13.39 3.03 -15.32
N GLN A 26 -14.30 3.26 -14.35
CA GLN A 26 -14.42 4.54 -13.66
C GLN A 26 -13.83 4.43 -12.26
N PRO A 27 -13.03 5.41 -11.83
CA PRO A 27 -12.56 5.46 -10.45
C PRO A 27 -13.77 5.67 -9.52
N PHE A 28 -13.77 4.99 -8.39
CA PHE A 28 -14.80 5.13 -7.38
C PHE A 28 -14.19 5.41 -6.00
N HIS A 29 -14.99 6.04 -5.17
CA HIS A 29 -14.71 6.25 -3.77
C HIS A 29 -16.04 6.21 -3.01
N GLN A 30 -16.17 5.29 -2.06
CA GLN A 30 -17.41 5.12 -1.30
C GLN A 30 -17.17 4.65 0.14
N ASN A 31 -18.19 4.80 0.98
CA ASN A 31 -18.24 4.17 2.29
C ASN A 31 -18.75 2.73 2.14
N ALA A 32 -18.20 1.83 2.94
CA ALA A 32 -18.56 0.42 2.98
C ALA A 32 -18.42 -0.12 4.42
N THR A 33 -18.78 -1.38 4.62
CA THR A 33 -18.61 -2.04 5.91
C THR A 33 -17.64 -3.21 5.76
N ALA A 34 -16.59 -3.23 6.57
CA ALA A 34 -15.72 -4.40 6.71
C ALA A 34 -16.28 -5.32 7.79
N GLN A 35 -16.49 -6.57 7.44
CA GLN A 35 -16.96 -7.64 8.31
C GLN A 35 -15.97 -8.80 8.33
N ASN A 36 -16.08 -9.67 9.32
CA ASN A 36 -15.21 -10.84 9.44
C ASN A 36 -13.72 -10.49 9.26
N VAL A 37 -13.30 -9.44 9.97
CA VAL A 37 -11.97 -8.88 9.86
C VAL A 37 -10.92 -9.80 10.51
N SER A 38 -9.75 -9.84 9.93
CA SER A 38 -8.57 -10.53 10.46
C SER A 38 -7.32 -9.67 10.24
N ILE A 39 -6.19 -10.11 10.74
CA ILE A 39 -4.93 -9.42 10.53
C ILE A 39 -4.49 -9.37 9.06
N THR A 40 -4.99 -10.30 8.23
CA THR A 40 -4.59 -10.42 6.82
C THR A 40 -5.64 -9.93 5.83
N GLY A 41 -6.88 -9.68 6.27
CA GLY A 41 -7.95 -9.27 5.36
C GLY A 41 -9.32 -9.13 6.01
N ALA A 42 -10.34 -8.94 5.18
CA ALA A 42 -11.72 -8.76 5.61
C ALA A 42 -12.71 -9.16 4.51
N CYS A 43 -13.97 -9.26 4.88
CA CYS A 43 -15.11 -9.21 3.96
C CYS A 43 -15.60 -7.75 3.89
N ILE A 44 -15.64 -7.15 2.72
CA ILE A 44 -16.17 -5.79 2.51
C ILE A 44 -17.53 -5.91 1.87
N CYS A 45 -18.52 -5.30 2.51
CA CYS A 45 -19.93 -5.37 2.13
C CYS A 45 -20.46 -3.99 1.74
N GLY A 46 -21.48 -3.99 0.87
CA GLY A 46 -22.20 -2.77 0.51
C GLY A 46 -21.55 -1.97 -0.62
N LEU A 47 -20.68 -2.60 -1.41
CA LEU A 47 -20.11 -1.97 -2.60
C LEU A 47 -21.18 -1.88 -3.69
N GLU A 48 -21.22 -0.71 -4.35
CA GLU A 48 -22.09 -0.42 -5.49
C GLU A 48 -21.39 -0.67 -6.82
N GLN A 49 -20.07 -0.71 -6.79
CA GLN A 49 -19.24 -0.92 -7.97
C GLN A 49 -18.85 -2.39 -8.12
N GLY A 50 -18.96 -2.90 -9.34
CA GLY A 50 -18.44 -4.21 -9.67
C GLY A 50 -16.92 -4.24 -9.56
N LEU A 51 -16.42 -5.30 -8.94
CA LEU A 51 -14.97 -5.57 -8.83
C LEU A 51 -14.70 -6.99 -9.35
N LYS A 52 -13.45 -7.27 -9.67
CA LYS A 52 -12.99 -8.59 -10.13
C LYS A 52 -11.94 -9.15 -9.18
N VAL A 53 -11.87 -10.46 -9.10
CA VAL A 53 -10.77 -11.13 -8.40
C VAL A 53 -9.43 -10.69 -9.01
N GLY A 54 -8.51 -10.27 -8.16
CA GLY A 54 -7.22 -9.73 -8.56
C GLY A 54 -7.14 -8.21 -8.55
N ASP A 55 -8.27 -7.49 -8.56
CA ASP A 55 -8.26 -6.03 -8.43
C ASP A 55 -7.61 -5.61 -7.11
N VAL A 56 -6.90 -4.49 -7.15
CA VAL A 56 -6.38 -3.83 -5.94
C VAL A 56 -7.25 -2.64 -5.63
N ILE A 57 -7.69 -2.55 -4.38
CA ILE A 57 -8.46 -1.44 -3.85
C ILE A 57 -7.75 -0.81 -2.66
N GLY A 58 -7.93 0.48 -2.48
CA GLY A 58 -7.53 1.18 -1.27
C GLY A 58 -8.63 1.07 -0.22
N VAL A 59 -8.23 0.88 1.02
CA VAL A 59 -9.14 0.81 2.19
C VAL A 59 -8.60 1.74 3.26
N GLN A 60 -9.49 2.49 3.89
CA GLN A 60 -9.17 3.34 5.04
C GLN A 60 -10.10 3.04 6.20
N TYR A 61 -9.52 2.79 7.35
CA TYR A 61 -10.22 2.73 8.64
C TYR A 61 -9.62 3.79 9.57
N GLU A 62 -10.45 4.71 10.06
CA GLU A 62 -10.00 5.90 10.80
C GLU A 62 -8.93 6.67 9.99
N THR A 63 -7.71 6.79 10.51
CA THR A 63 -6.58 7.47 9.86
C THR A 63 -5.67 6.52 9.08
N LYS A 64 -5.84 5.20 9.26
CA LYS A 64 -4.97 4.19 8.65
C LYS A 64 -5.49 3.75 7.31
N LYS A 65 -4.58 3.72 6.33
CA LYS A 65 -4.84 3.26 4.97
C LYS A 65 -4.08 1.98 4.69
N ALA A 66 -4.66 1.13 3.83
CA ALA A 66 -3.98 -0.05 3.30
C ALA A 66 -4.46 -0.35 1.88
N ARG A 67 -3.63 -1.05 1.12
CA ARG A 67 -4.00 -1.64 -0.16
C ARG A 67 -4.40 -3.09 0.05
N CYS A 68 -5.51 -3.47 -0.54
CA CYS A 68 -6.06 -4.81 -0.44
C CYS A 68 -6.29 -5.39 -1.82
N LYS A 69 -5.98 -6.66 -2.00
CA LYS A 69 -6.28 -7.41 -3.22
C LYS A 69 -7.59 -8.16 -3.04
N VAL A 70 -8.49 -8.06 -4.01
CA VAL A 70 -9.74 -8.82 -4.05
C VAL A 70 -9.43 -10.29 -4.32
N VAL A 71 -9.89 -11.18 -3.45
CA VAL A 71 -9.65 -12.63 -3.55
C VAL A 71 -10.91 -13.42 -3.90
N TRP A 72 -12.09 -12.87 -3.63
CA TRP A 72 -13.36 -13.37 -4.13
C TRP A 72 -14.39 -12.25 -4.22
N VAL A 73 -15.39 -12.45 -5.06
CA VAL A 73 -16.49 -11.51 -5.29
C VAL A 73 -17.80 -12.29 -5.21
N ALA A 74 -18.79 -11.74 -4.54
CA ALA A 74 -20.16 -12.25 -4.51
C ALA A 74 -21.14 -11.09 -4.70
N GLU A 75 -22.16 -11.29 -5.50
CA GLU A 75 -23.29 -10.37 -5.63
C GLU A 75 -24.40 -10.81 -4.71
N SER A 76 -24.96 -9.92 -3.91
CA SER A 76 -26.01 -10.24 -2.94
C SER A 76 -27.24 -9.36 -3.13
N GLY A 77 -28.38 -10.02 -3.19
CA GLY A 77 -29.72 -9.43 -3.12
C GLY A 77 -30.20 -8.68 -4.36
N ALA A 78 -31.49 -8.27 -4.29
CA ALA A 78 -32.17 -7.56 -5.39
C ALA A 78 -31.53 -6.20 -5.76
N LEU A 79 -30.76 -5.60 -4.87
CA LEU A 79 -30.07 -4.31 -5.07
C LEU A 79 -28.69 -4.48 -5.73
N LYS A 80 -28.29 -5.68 -6.15
CA LYS A 80 -26.99 -5.99 -6.76
C LYS A 80 -25.78 -5.41 -5.98
N ARG A 81 -25.87 -5.36 -4.65
CA ARG A 81 -24.74 -4.95 -3.83
C ARG A 81 -23.67 -6.03 -3.86
N VAL A 82 -22.44 -5.58 -4.08
CA VAL A 82 -21.28 -6.46 -4.19
C VAL A 82 -20.67 -6.65 -2.81
N GLN A 83 -20.34 -7.89 -2.50
CA GLN A 83 -19.49 -8.28 -1.38
C GLN A 83 -18.17 -8.81 -1.92
N VAL A 84 -17.08 -8.43 -1.31
CA VAL A 84 -15.75 -8.91 -1.71
C VAL A 84 -14.95 -9.36 -0.51
N GLY A 85 -14.29 -10.50 -0.65
CA GLY A 85 -13.22 -10.87 0.26
C GLY A 85 -11.93 -10.23 -0.20
N VAL A 86 -11.22 -9.60 0.74
CA VAL A 86 -9.97 -8.93 0.44
C VAL A 86 -8.85 -9.45 1.32
N GLN A 87 -7.64 -9.45 0.77
CA GLN A 87 -6.40 -9.72 1.47
C GLN A 87 -5.48 -8.50 1.37
N LEU A 88 -4.84 -8.16 2.48
CA LEU A 88 -3.82 -7.10 2.49
C LEU A 88 -2.71 -7.41 1.51
N VAL A 89 -2.31 -6.42 0.74
CA VAL A 89 -1.12 -6.51 -0.11
C VAL A 89 0.11 -6.66 0.80
N VAL A 90 1.12 -7.37 0.34
CA VAL A 90 2.37 -7.59 1.10
C VAL A 90 2.93 -6.26 1.60
N ASP A 91 3.37 -6.22 2.86
CA ASP A 91 3.91 -5.06 3.60
C ASP A 91 2.88 -3.96 3.93
N GLN A 92 1.60 -4.21 3.76
CA GLN A 92 0.59 -3.30 4.29
C GLN A 92 0.31 -3.61 5.76
N GLU A 93 0.21 -2.55 6.57
CA GLU A 93 -0.27 -2.68 7.94
C GLU A 93 -1.79 -2.90 7.95
N CYS A 94 -2.25 -3.73 8.87
CA CYS A 94 -3.66 -3.94 9.07
C CYS A 94 -4.32 -2.65 9.61
N PRO A 95 -5.20 -1.99 8.85
CA PRO A 95 -5.76 -0.70 9.29
C PRO A 95 -6.64 -0.82 10.52
N TRP A 96 -7.26 -1.97 10.75
CA TRP A 96 -8.14 -2.24 11.90
C TRP A 96 -7.49 -3.07 13.00
N ILE A 97 -6.16 -3.14 13.06
CA ILE A 97 -5.43 -3.96 14.05
C ILE A 97 -5.82 -3.63 15.49
N SER A 98 -6.15 -2.36 15.80
CA SER A 98 -6.57 -1.94 17.13
C SER A 98 -7.89 -2.55 17.60
N LYS A 99 -8.71 -3.04 16.67
CA LYS A 99 -10.02 -3.64 16.93
C LYS A 99 -9.98 -5.17 17.03
N LEU A 100 -8.87 -5.79 16.60
CA LEU A 100 -8.71 -7.23 16.70
C LEU A 100 -8.45 -7.66 18.15
N PRO A 101 -8.92 -8.88 18.56
CA PRO A 101 -8.58 -9.47 19.84
C PRO A 101 -7.06 -9.55 20.06
N ALA A 102 -6.62 -9.52 21.33
CA ALA A 102 -5.21 -9.56 21.66
C ALA A 102 -4.50 -10.83 21.12
N GLU A 103 -5.20 -11.95 21.12
CA GLU A 103 -4.71 -13.24 20.58
C GLU A 103 -4.42 -13.17 19.08
N GLU A 104 -5.26 -12.50 18.31
CA GLU A 104 -5.03 -12.31 16.88
C GLU A 104 -3.87 -11.35 16.59
N ARG A 105 -3.69 -10.34 17.44
CA ARG A 105 -2.54 -9.41 17.32
C ARG A 105 -1.21 -10.11 17.57
N SER A 106 -1.18 -11.11 18.43
CA SER A 106 0.03 -11.91 18.73
C SER A 106 0.39 -12.87 17.61
N ASN A 107 -0.58 -13.26 16.77
CA ASN A 107 -0.39 -14.11 15.61
C ASN A 107 0.01 -13.32 14.34
N MET A 108 0.52 -12.09 14.49
CA MET A 108 1.15 -11.42 13.36
C MET A 108 2.19 -12.35 12.76
N PRO A 109 2.05 -12.74 11.48
CA PRO A 109 3.20 -13.35 10.81
C PRO A 109 4.33 -12.35 11.00
N ALA A 110 5.38 -12.81 11.70
CA ALA A 110 6.60 -12.02 11.82
C ALA A 110 6.86 -11.47 10.42
N ALA A 111 6.98 -10.15 10.31
CA ALA A 111 7.33 -9.54 9.03
C ALA A 111 8.55 -10.31 8.57
N THR A 112 8.35 -11.28 7.66
CA THR A 112 9.44 -12.00 7.07
C THR A 112 10.28 -10.91 6.45
N PRO A 113 11.51 -10.68 6.95
CA PRO A 113 12.38 -9.73 6.29
C PRO A 113 12.45 -10.25 4.86
N ASP A 114 11.82 -9.54 3.93
CA ASP A 114 12.01 -9.85 2.53
C ASP A 114 13.50 -9.60 2.27
N ASN A 115 14.29 -10.64 2.44
CA ASN A 115 15.76 -10.65 2.28
C ASN A 115 16.17 -10.20 0.86
N ARG A 116 15.18 -9.94 -0.02
CA ARG A 116 15.35 -9.41 -1.37
C ARG A 116 15.43 -7.89 -1.40
N ARG A 117 15.05 -7.18 -0.30
CA ARG A 117 15.03 -5.72 -0.28
C ARG A 117 16.30 -5.16 0.34
N ARG A 118 17.00 -4.38 -0.47
CA ARG A 118 18.21 -3.67 -0.02
C ARG A 118 17.92 -2.56 0.98
N PHE A 119 16.71 -1.96 0.92
CA PHE A 119 16.30 -0.82 1.74
C PHE A 119 14.94 -1.05 2.39
N GLN A 120 14.83 -0.65 3.64
CA GLN A 120 13.58 -0.67 4.39
C GLN A 120 12.63 0.36 3.81
N ARG A 121 11.33 0.06 3.80
CA ARG A 121 10.27 1.00 3.41
C ARG A 121 9.68 1.67 4.62
N HIS A 122 9.47 2.98 4.49
CA HIS A 122 8.84 3.82 5.49
C HIS A 122 7.42 4.18 5.05
N LYS A 123 6.48 4.12 5.99
CA LYS A 123 5.06 4.43 5.74
C LYS A 123 4.75 5.88 6.11
N ILE A 124 5.53 6.77 5.56
CA ILE A 124 5.38 8.21 5.73
C ILE A 124 4.82 8.85 4.47
N SER A 125 4.12 9.98 4.64
CA SER A 125 3.74 10.83 3.51
C SER A 125 4.93 11.71 3.14
N PHE A 126 5.49 11.49 1.95
CA PHE A 126 6.68 12.20 1.49
C PHE A 126 6.36 12.97 0.21
N PRO A 127 6.50 14.32 0.20
CA PRO A 127 6.19 15.11 -0.98
C PRO A 127 7.24 14.90 -2.07
N LEU A 128 6.78 14.66 -3.28
CA LEU A 128 7.62 14.65 -4.48
C LEU A 128 6.86 15.21 -5.69
N GLU A 129 7.62 15.67 -6.66
CA GLU A 129 7.13 16.04 -7.97
C GLU A 129 7.63 15.03 -8.99
N PHE A 130 6.77 14.62 -9.91
CA PHE A 130 7.22 13.83 -11.04
C PHE A 130 6.67 14.36 -12.36
N ARG A 131 7.36 14.06 -13.46
CA ARG A 131 6.97 14.39 -14.83
C ARG A 131 7.13 13.16 -15.70
N ASP A 132 6.11 12.88 -16.49
CA ASP A 132 6.27 11.96 -17.63
C ASP A 132 7.14 12.66 -18.67
N GLU A 133 8.20 12.01 -19.13
CA GLU A 133 9.13 12.58 -20.13
C GLU A 133 8.45 12.98 -21.43
N ARG A 134 7.30 12.37 -21.74
CA ARG A 134 6.55 12.65 -22.98
C ARG A 134 5.68 13.91 -22.88
N VAL A 135 5.08 14.15 -21.72
CA VAL A 135 4.10 15.22 -21.51
C VAL A 135 4.72 16.43 -20.82
N ASN A 136 5.80 16.20 -20.07
CA ASN A 136 6.57 17.20 -19.31
C ASN A 136 5.76 18.10 -18.36
N THR A 137 4.53 17.69 -18.02
CA THR A 137 3.69 18.39 -17.04
C THR A 137 4.04 17.91 -15.64
N PRO A 138 4.46 18.81 -14.72
CA PRO A 138 4.78 18.45 -13.37
C PRO A 138 3.53 18.04 -12.59
N MET A 139 3.60 16.92 -11.88
CA MET A 139 2.57 16.45 -10.97
C MET A 139 3.14 16.36 -9.56
N ARG A 140 2.57 17.12 -8.63
CA ARG A 140 2.94 17.09 -7.22
C ARG A 140 2.09 16.06 -6.51
N VAL A 141 2.73 15.16 -5.79
CA VAL A 141 2.07 14.05 -5.10
C VAL A 141 2.71 13.80 -3.74
N ASN A 142 1.99 13.09 -2.90
CA ASN A 142 2.57 12.49 -1.70
C ASN A 142 2.85 11.02 -1.97
N ALA A 143 4.11 10.67 -1.92
CA ALA A 143 4.53 9.27 -1.96
C ALA A 143 4.33 8.61 -0.60
N THR A 144 4.04 7.34 -0.63
CA THR A 144 3.96 6.47 0.54
C THR A 144 4.83 5.23 0.33
N ASP A 145 4.98 4.37 1.32
CA ASP A 145 5.81 3.15 1.22
C ASP A 145 7.20 3.44 0.60
N ILE A 146 7.85 4.51 1.06
CA ILE A 146 9.07 5.07 0.46
C ILE A 146 10.35 4.45 1.01
N SER A 147 11.36 4.31 0.16
CA SER A 147 12.71 3.82 0.48
C SER A 147 13.75 4.44 -0.45
N GLY A 148 15.03 4.18 -0.22
CA GLY A 148 16.10 4.61 -1.12
C GLY A 148 15.99 4.07 -2.56
N ASN A 149 15.22 3.01 -2.81
CA ASN A 149 15.03 2.46 -4.15
C ASN A 149 13.78 2.97 -4.88
N GLY A 150 12.79 3.51 -4.18
CA GLY A 150 11.55 3.93 -4.80
C GLY A 150 10.42 4.12 -3.80
N CYS A 151 9.24 4.39 -4.30
CA CYS A 151 8.07 4.66 -3.49
C CYS A 151 6.77 4.23 -4.17
N TYR A 152 5.67 4.32 -3.43
CA TYR A 152 4.33 4.19 -3.98
C TYR A 152 3.67 5.57 -4.05
N VAL A 153 3.11 5.91 -5.20
CA VAL A 153 2.39 7.15 -5.46
C VAL A 153 0.90 6.89 -5.49
N GLU A 154 0.13 7.52 -4.59
CA GLU A 154 -1.33 7.45 -4.60
C GLU A 154 -1.89 8.32 -5.73
N THR A 155 -2.59 7.72 -6.68
CA THR A 155 -3.26 8.42 -7.79
C THR A 155 -4.40 7.58 -8.36
N ALA A 156 -5.51 8.23 -8.70
CA ALA A 156 -6.63 7.55 -9.37
C ALA A 156 -6.29 7.12 -10.80
N MET A 157 -5.33 7.79 -11.43
CA MET A 157 -4.93 7.54 -12.82
C MET A 157 -3.43 7.20 -12.92
N PRO A 158 -3.04 5.99 -12.49
CA PRO A 158 -1.65 5.57 -12.56
C PRO A 158 -1.18 5.39 -14.00
N LEU A 159 0.05 5.80 -14.27
CA LEU A 159 0.69 5.67 -15.56
C LEU A 159 0.97 4.19 -15.91
N ALA A 160 1.25 3.91 -17.16
CA ALA A 160 1.54 2.55 -17.62
C ALA A 160 2.85 2.03 -17.00
N ILE A 161 2.90 0.71 -16.77
CA ILE A 161 4.14 0.04 -16.37
C ILE A 161 5.21 0.33 -17.43
N THR A 162 6.46 0.48 -17.02
CA THR A 162 7.63 0.87 -17.81
C THR A 162 7.69 2.35 -18.23
N THR A 163 6.69 3.17 -17.90
CA THR A 163 6.80 4.62 -18.13
C THR A 163 8.00 5.18 -17.39
N VAL A 164 8.84 5.92 -18.12
CA VAL A 164 9.99 6.63 -17.54
C VAL A 164 9.54 8.01 -17.07
N LEU A 165 9.95 8.34 -15.85
CA LEU A 165 9.60 9.57 -15.15
C LEU A 165 10.88 10.32 -14.76
N LYS A 166 10.80 11.63 -14.76
CA LYS A 166 11.71 12.48 -14.02
C LYS A 166 11.08 12.80 -12.67
N VAL A 167 11.76 12.51 -11.56
CA VAL A 167 11.29 12.79 -10.20
C VAL A 167 12.16 13.81 -9.52
N ASP A 168 11.54 14.72 -8.79
CA ASP A 168 12.18 15.80 -8.05
C ASP A 168 11.69 15.76 -6.60
N PHE A 169 12.63 15.79 -5.63
CA PHE A 169 12.33 15.83 -4.20
C PHE A 169 13.48 16.45 -3.40
N TRP A 170 13.24 16.71 -2.12
CA TRP A 170 14.21 17.34 -1.24
C TRP A 170 14.70 16.37 -0.17
N ILE A 171 16.02 16.33 0.02
CA ILE A 171 16.65 15.66 1.17
C ILE A 171 17.30 16.77 2.00
N ASP A 172 16.81 17.02 3.21
CA ASP A 172 17.19 18.17 4.02
C ASP A 172 16.99 19.47 3.22
N GLN A 173 18.07 20.13 2.80
CA GLN A 173 18.05 21.36 1.99
C GLN A 173 18.51 21.15 0.54
N GLU A 174 18.82 19.92 0.16
CA GLU A 174 19.31 19.59 -1.16
C GLU A 174 18.17 19.12 -2.08
N HIS A 175 18.06 19.74 -3.25
CA HIS A 175 17.16 19.33 -4.30
C HIS A 175 17.74 18.15 -5.08
N ILE A 176 17.01 17.06 -5.11
CA ILE A 176 17.39 15.83 -5.82
C ILE A 176 16.51 15.66 -7.03
N THR A 177 17.14 15.46 -8.16
CA THR A 177 16.48 15.06 -9.41
C THR A 177 16.95 13.67 -9.81
N SER A 178 16.04 12.79 -10.18
CA SER A 178 16.35 11.43 -10.62
C SER A 178 15.40 10.95 -11.70
N SER A 179 15.86 10.01 -12.52
CA SER A 179 14.96 9.20 -13.32
C SER A 179 14.31 8.13 -12.45
N ALA A 180 13.07 7.79 -12.78
CA ALA A 180 12.34 6.69 -12.16
C ALA A 180 11.54 5.92 -13.22
N THR A 181 11.14 4.70 -12.90
CA THR A 181 10.35 3.86 -13.79
C THR A 181 9.15 3.29 -13.04
N VAL A 182 7.97 3.33 -13.65
CA VAL A 182 6.77 2.69 -13.11
C VAL A 182 6.94 1.18 -13.14
N ARG A 183 6.85 0.53 -11.98
CA ARG A 183 7.00 -0.93 -11.81
C ARG A 183 5.70 -1.66 -11.53
N THR A 184 4.79 -1.01 -10.82
CA THR A 184 3.45 -1.57 -10.54
C THR A 184 2.39 -0.54 -10.83
N ARG A 185 1.20 -1.02 -11.18
CA ARG A 185 0.05 -0.19 -11.52
C ARG A 185 -1.19 -0.79 -10.90
N ASP A 186 -1.80 -0.05 -9.98
CA ASP A 186 -3.05 -0.39 -9.33
C ASP A 186 -4.11 0.67 -9.74
N PRO A 187 -4.94 0.39 -10.78
CA PRO A 187 -5.91 1.36 -11.30
C PRO A 187 -6.84 1.88 -10.20
N GLY A 188 -7.05 3.20 -10.17
CA GLY A 188 -7.87 3.86 -9.16
C GLY A 188 -7.24 3.98 -7.77
N VAL A 189 -6.04 3.43 -7.55
CA VAL A 189 -5.35 3.43 -6.25
C VAL A 189 -3.98 4.10 -6.34
N GLY A 190 -3.14 3.67 -7.28
CA GLY A 190 -1.81 4.25 -7.41
C GLY A 190 -0.83 3.43 -8.25
N MET A 191 0.44 3.76 -8.13
CA MET A 191 1.53 3.09 -8.83
C MET A 191 2.80 3.04 -7.98
N GLY A 192 3.55 1.96 -8.12
CA GLY A 192 4.90 1.85 -7.57
C GLY A 192 5.95 2.32 -8.58
N ILE A 193 6.85 3.19 -8.15
CA ILE A 193 7.95 3.68 -8.96
C ILE A 193 9.30 3.28 -8.35
N GLU A 194 10.27 2.99 -9.20
CA GLU A 194 11.65 2.69 -8.83
C GLU A 194 12.56 3.83 -9.30
N PHE A 195 13.40 4.35 -8.41
CA PHE A 195 14.41 5.36 -8.74
C PHE A 195 15.57 4.69 -9.49
N THR A 196 15.64 4.93 -10.79
CA THR A 196 16.63 4.32 -11.68
C THR A 196 17.85 5.21 -11.93
N GLY A 197 17.72 6.52 -11.71
CA GLY A 197 18.79 7.50 -11.91
C GLY A 197 19.57 7.88 -10.66
N LEU A 198 19.22 7.37 -9.47
CA LEU A 198 19.97 7.67 -8.25
C LEU A 198 21.20 6.78 -8.12
N PRO A 199 22.41 7.36 -7.95
CA PRO A 199 23.60 6.62 -7.55
C PRO A 199 23.39 5.90 -6.21
N ASP A 200 24.12 4.81 -6.00
CA ASP A 200 23.97 3.98 -4.79
C ASP A 200 24.24 4.78 -3.49
N ASP A 201 25.19 5.72 -3.50
CA ASP A 201 25.46 6.55 -2.33
C ASP A 201 24.35 7.55 -2.06
N SER A 202 23.72 8.11 -3.09
CA SER A 202 22.52 8.96 -2.94
C SER A 202 21.34 8.14 -2.41
N LYS A 203 21.17 6.88 -2.84
CA LYS A 203 20.14 5.97 -2.30
C LYS A 203 20.36 5.69 -0.81
N LYS A 204 21.60 5.43 -0.40
CA LYS A 204 21.94 5.22 1.02
C LYS A 204 21.69 6.46 1.86
N ARG A 205 22.11 7.64 1.35
CA ARG A 205 21.89 8.92 2.01
C ARG A 205 20.39 9.23 2.15
N PHE A 206 19.61 8.97 1.11
CA PHE A 206 18.17 9.13 1.15
C PHE A 206 17.54 8.19 2.16
N GLN A 207 17.95 6.91 2.18
CA GLN A 207 17.49 5.96 3.19
C GLN A 207 17.79 6.44 4.62
N ALA A 208 19.00 6.93 4.87
CA ALA A 208 19.36 7.46 6.18
C ALA A 208 18.54 8.70 6.59
N HIS A 209 18.13 9.53 5.62
CA HIS A 209 17.20 10.63 5.86
C HIS A 209 15.80 10.12 6.24
N LEU A 210 15.27 9.12 5.50
CA LEU A 210 13.98 8.50 5.81
C LEU A 210 13.99 7.82 7.18
N ASP A 211 15.08 7.15 7.54
CA ASP A 211 15.25 6.51 8.85
C ASP A 211 15.20 7.52 10.01
N LYS A 212 15.61 8.77 9.78
CA LYS A 212 15.50 9.86 10.76
C LYS A 212 14.07 10.41 10.88
N LEU A 213 13.36 10.50 9.74
CA LEU A 213 11.97 11.00 9.71
C LEU A 213 10.99 10.01 10.33
N ASP A 214 11.28 8.73 10.21
CA ASP A 214 10.48 7.63 10.74
C ASP A 214 11.40 6.64 11.45
N PRO A 215 11.82 6.93 12.69
CA PRO A 215 12.78 6.09 13.42
C PRO A 215 12.28 4.66 13.66
N GLY A 216 10.98 4.38 13.44
CA GLY A 216 10.42 3.04 13.55
C GLY A 216 10.60 2.40 14.92
N ILE A 217 10.28 1.11 15.04
CA ILE A 217 10.61 0.32 16.23
C ILE A 217 12.14 0.11 16.26
N PRO A 218 12.84 0.43 17.36
CA PRO A 218 14.28 0.25 17.45
C PRO A 218 14.67 -1.19 17.05
N LYS A 219 15.63 -1.32 16.12
CA LYS A 219 16.19 -2.64 15.80
C LYS A 219 16.74 -3.25 17.08
N PRO A 220 16.44 -4.51 17.41
CA PRO A 220 17.09 -5.20 18.53
C PRO A 220 18.60 -5.13 18.30
N GLY A 221 19.30 -4.58 19.29
CA GLY A 221 20.76 -4.47 19.26
C GLY A 221 21.43 -5.83 19.00
N PRO A 222 22.68 -5.84 18.51
CA PRO A 222 23.39 -7.09 18.31
C PRO A 222 23.40 -7.88 19.62
N LYS A 223 23.03 -9.16 19.55
CA LYS A 223 23.12 -10.06 20.70
C LYS A 223 24.55 -10.03 21.23
N PRO A 224 24.77 -9.88 22.56
CA PRO A 224 26.11 -10.03 23.11
C PRO A 224 26.61 -11.43 22.74
N THR A 225 27.77 -11.47 22.10
CA THR A 225 28.54 -12.72 21.89
C THR A 225 29.04 -13.17 23.25
N GLU A 226 28.54 -14.33 23.70
CA GLU A 226 29.19 -15.11 24.77
C GLU A 226 30.49 -15.71 24.26
#